data_2bab155e8752ebc33e91fbecd2d42ec1
#
_entry.id   2bab155e8752ebc33e91fbecd2d42ec1
#
_cell.length_a   1.000
_cell.length_b   1.000
_cell.length_c   1.000
_cell.angle_alpha   90.00
_cell.angle_beta   90.00
_cell.angle_gamma   90.00
#
_symmetry.space_group_name_H-M   'P 1'
#
loop_
_entity.id
_entity.type
_entity.pdbx_description
1 polymer ?
#
loop_
_entity_poly.entity_id
_entity_poly.type
_entity_poly.pdbx_seq_one_letter_code
_entity_poly.pdbx_strand_id
1 'polypeptide(L)'
;EPSFPRIVPLILLVFLIAIYHPVLAILSMLFLFFDKNLMVSYLGILGTLAIYDLAKRKRVLTILGFLALSLLVNLSLSDFYHLNQISEFRGVKLSLVLLPLFIFFKGLYRERKNWRKFLPFLLILIPVGIYYILRSGNFGWVSSFERNFRDFLESILWIRPRFKEILAFPFFLTLKHFEKYRWFFIVEAFGSIALVSMFNTFCHIKAPIFVSLYRTALSLGISIPLAFIIRKILKRL
;
A
#
# COMPACT_ATOMS: atom_id res chain seq x y z
N GLU A 1 -28.06 7.52 -9.37
CA GLU A 1 -27.88 6.44 -10.38
C GLU A 1 -26.39 6.24 -10.66
N PRO A 2 -25.88 5.01 -10.64
CA PRO A 2 -24.48 4.76 -10.98
C PRO A 2 -24.30 5.00 -12.48
N SER A 3 -23.59 6.06 -12.85
CA SER A 3 -23.23 6.29 -14.24
C SER A 3 -22.39 5.12 -14.78
N PHE A 4 -22.66 4.68 -16.00
CA PHE A 4 -22.00 3.57 -16.69
C PHE A 4 -20.46 3.54 -16.51
N PRO A 5 -19.72 4.68 -16.53
CA PRO A 5 -18.28 4.67 -16.33
C PRO A 5 -17.80 4.14 -14.95
N ARG A 6 -18.68 4.06 -13.94
CA ARG A 6 -18.31 3.60 -12.58
C ARG A 6 -18.61 2.11 -12.34
N ILE A 7 -19.44 1.51 -13.17
CA ILE A 7 -19.81 0.09 -13.07
C ILE A 7 -18.65 -0.77 -13.56
N VAL A 8 -17.98 -0.38 -14.63
CA VAL A 8 -16.87 -1.15 -15.23
C VAL A 8 -15.72 -1.37 -14.23
N PRO A 9 -15.16 -0.34 -13.55
CA PRO A 9 -14.13 -0.57 -12.54
C PRO A 9 -14.58 -1.49 -11.41
N LEU A 10 -15.84 -1.39 -11.00
CA LEU A 10 -16.39 -2.24 -9.94
C LEU A 10 -16.45 -3.72 -10.38
N ILE A 11 -16.92 -3.99 -11.60
CA ILE A 11 -16.93 -5.36 -12.16
C ILE A 11 -15.50 -5.92 -12.22
N LEU A 12 -14.53 -5.13 -12.66
CA LEU A 12 -13.15 -5.57 -12.73
C LEU A 12 -12.56 -5.87 -11.34
N LEU A 13 -12.94 -5.11 -10.30
CA LEU A 13 -12.54 -5.38 -8.91
C LEU A 13 -13.14 -6.71 -8.42
N VAL A 14 -14.43 -6.94 -8.66
CA VAL A 14 -15.08 -8.22 -8.30
C VAL A 14 -14.42 -9.38 -9.02
N PHE A 15 -14.15 -9.24 -10.32
CA PHE A 15 -13.49 -10.26 -11.12
C PHE A 15 -12.08 -10.58 -10.64
N LEU A 16 -11.29 -9.58 -10.28
CA LEU A 16 -9.97 -9.76 -9.68
C LEU A 16 -10.04 -10.60 -8.40
N ILE A 17 -10.99 -10.29 -7.50
CA ILE A 17 -11.16 -11.04 -6.26
C ILE A 17 -11.70 -12.44 -6.53
N ALA A 18 -12.58 -12.62 -7.53
CA ALA A 18 -13.09 -13.92 -7.91
C ALA A 18 -12.00 -14.87 -8.41
N ILE A 19 -11.03 -14.36 -9.17
CA ILE A 19 -9.84 -15.14 -9.58
C ILE A 19 -9.00 -15.56 -8.38
N TYR A 20 -8.87 -14.67 -7.38
CA TYR A 20 -8.08 -14.96 -6.20
C TYR A 20 -8.81 -15.89 -5.22
N HIS A 21 -10.07 -15.60 -4.93
CA HIS A 21 -10.89 -16.37 -3.99
C HIS A 21 -12.39 -16.16 -4.25
N PRO A 22 -13.07 -17.09 -4.95
CA PRO A 22 -14.45 -16.90 -5.40
C PRO A 22 -15.44 -16.66 -4.24
N VAL A 23 -15.24 -17.32 -3.09
CA VAL A 23 -16.12 -17.12 -1.92
C VAL A 23 -16.03 -15.69 -1.39
N LEU A 24 -14.82 -15.08 -1.37
CA LEU A 24 -14.66 -13.69 -0.94
C LEU A 24 -15.29 -12.71 -1.93
N ALA A 25 -15.31 -13.03 -3.23
CA ALA A 25 -16.01 -12.24 -4.23
C ALA A 25 -17.52 -12.28 -4.02
N ILE A 26 -18.08 -13.47 -3.77
CA ILE A 26 -19.53 -13.62 -3.47
C ILE A 26 -19.89 -12.85 -2.20
N LEU A 27 -19.10 -13.01 -1.12
CA LEU A 27 -19.32 -12.28 0.12
C LEU A 27 -19.25 -10.77 -0.07
N SER A 28 -18.36 -10.28 -0.94
CA SER A 28 -18.26 -8.85 -1.22
C SER A 28 -19.49 -8.31 -1.93
N MET A 29 -20.18 -9.13 -2.73
CA MET A 29 -21.44 -8.72 -3.38
C MET A 29 -22.57 -8.51 -2.37
N LEU A 30 -22.54 -9.18 -1.22
CA LEU A 30 -23.52 -8.94 -0.17
C LEU A 30 -23.48 -7.49 0.35
N PHE A 31 -22.31 -6.86 0.33
CA PHE A 31 -22.18 -5.46 0.73
C PHE A 31 -22.88 -4.47 -0.22
N LEU A 32 -23.21 -4.86 -1.46
CA LEU A 32 -24.02 -4.04 -2.37
C LEU A 32 -25.40 -3.73 -1.80
N PHE A 33 -25.97 -4.66 -1.00
CA PHE A 33 -27.26 -4.46 -0.36
C PHE A 33 -27.22 -3.47 0.80
N PHE A 34 -26.03 -3.17 1.33
CA PHE A 34 -25.86 -2.28 2.47
C PHE A 34 -25.26 -0.92 2.06
N ASP A 35 -24.10 -0.92 1.45
CA ASP A 35 -23.40 0.31 1.06
C ASP A 35 -22.34 0.01 -0.02
N LYS A 36 -22.48 0.65 -1.18
CA LYS A 36 -21.51 0.56 -2.29
C LYS A 36 -20.10 0.94 -1.86
N ASN A 37 -19.95 1.95 -1.00
CA ASN A 37 -18.64 2.44 -0.56
C ASN A 37 -17.93 1.41 0.31
N LEU A 38 -18.68 0.69 1.16
CA LEU A 38 -18.13 -0.44 1.93
C LEU A 38 -17.67 -1.56 1.01
N MET A 39 -18.46 -1.90 -0.01
CA MET A 39 -18.08 -2.91 -0.99
C MET A 39 -16.79 -2.55 -1.71
N VAL A 40 -16.67 -1.34 -2.26
CA VAL A 40 -15.46 -0.90 -2.97
C VAL A 40 -14.26 -0.88 -2.02
N SER A 41 -14.45 -0.45 -0.77
CA SER A 41 -13.40 -0.46 0.25
C SER A 41 -12.91 -1.87 0.57
N TYR A 42 -13.84 -2.80 0.75
CA TYR A 42 -13.55 -4.20 1.02
C TYR A 42 -12.81 -4.86 -0.15
N LEU A 43 -13.31 -4.68 -1.38
CA LEU A 43 -12.66 -5.17 -2.60
C LEU A 43 -11.28 -4.57 -2.79
N GLY A 44 -11.12 -3.27 -2.54
CA GLY A 44 -9.82 -2.60 -2.63
C GLY A 44 -8.81 -3.19 -1.65
N ILE A 45 -9.20 -3.42 -0.40
CA ILE A 45 -8.34 -4.01 0.63
C ILE A 45 -7.97 -5.45 0.27
N LEU A 46 -8.93 -6.28 -0.10
CA LEU A 46 -8.67 -7.67 -0.55
C LEU A 46 -7.84 -7.69 -1.83
N GLY A 47 -8.06 -6.75 -2.74
CA GLY A 47 -7.28 -6.60 -3.97
C GLY A 47 -5.79 -6.42 -3.70
N THR A 48 -5.41 -5.72 -2.62
CA THR A 48 -3.99 -5.60 -2.24
C THR A 48 -3.37 -6.97 -1.92
N LEU A 49 -4.08 -7.82 -1.18
CA LEU A 49 -3.64 -9.18 -0.87
C LEU A 49 -3.58 -10.05 -2.12
N ALA A 50 -4.63 -10.00 -2.96
CA ALA A 50 -4.74 -10.78 -4.19
C ALA A 50 -3.61 -10.47 -5.16
N ILE A 51 -3.39 -9.20 -5.49
CA ILE A 51 -2.33 -8.78 -6.41
C ILE A 51 -0.96 -9.14 -5.85
N TYR A 52 -0.76 -8.91 -4.56
CA TYR A 52 0.51 -9.26 -3.94
C TYR A 52 0.81 -10.76 -4.09
N ASP A 53 -0.12 -11.62 -3.72
CA ASP A 53 0.10 -13.08 -3.78
C ASP A 53 0.27 -13.59 -5.21
N LEU A 54 -0.51 -13.08 -6.16
CA LEU A 54 -0.44 -13.45 -7.58
C LEU A 54 0.85 -12.96 -8.27
N ALA A 55 1.30 -11.75 -7.94
CA ALA A 55 2.36 -11.07 -8.69
C ALA A 55 3.70 -10.95 -7.95
N LYS A 56 3.81 -11.32 -6.66
CA LYS A 56 4.98 -11.09 -5.78
C LYS A 56 6.32 -11.55 -6.35
N ARG A 57 6.34 -12.55 -7.23
CA ARG A 57 7.56 -13.04 -7.91
C ARG A 57 8.04 -12.08 -8.99
N LYS A 58 7.14 -11.27 -9.58
CA LYS A 58 7.43 -10.31 -10.66
C LYS A 58 7.18 -8.88 -10.17
N ARG A 59 8.18 -8.25 -9.57
CA ARG A 59 8.06 -6.95 -8.87
C ARG A 59 7.46 -5.83 -9.70
N VAL A 60 7.86 -5.72 -10.96
CA VAL A 60 7.27 -4.74 -11.88
C VAL A 60 5.78 -5.00 -12.06
N LEU A 61 5.39 -6.27 -12.24
CA LEU A 61 3.99 -6.65 -12.36
C LEU A 61 3.21 -6.37 -11.07
N THR A 62 3.83 -6.55 -9.89
CA THR A 62 3.22 -6.19 -8.61
C THR A 62 2.96 -4.70 -8.52
N ILE A 63 3.94 -3.86 -8.87
CA ILE A 63 3.78 -2.39 -8.86
C ILE A 63 2.68 -1.97 -9.84
N LEU A 64 2.70 -2.48 -11.06
CA LEU A 64 1.67 -2.19 -12.07
C LEU A 64 0.28 -2.67 -11.63
N GLY A 65 0.19 -3.85 -11.02
CA GLY A 65 -1.06 -4.38 -10.48
C GLY A 65 -1.61 -3.51 -9.35
N PHE A 66 -0.76 -3.06 -8.42
CA PHE A 66 -1.18 -2.11 -7.37
C PHE A 66 -1.60 -0.76 -7.94
N LEU A 67 -0.92 -0.27 -8.98
CA LEU A 67 -1.32 0.95 -9.66
C LEU A 67 -2.68 0.79 -10.33
N ALA A 68 -2.89 -0.31 -11.06
CA ALA A 68 -4.18 -0.63 -11.69
C ALA A 68 -5.31 -0.74 -10.65
N LEU A 69 -5.09 -1.48 -9.55
CA LEU A 69 -6.03 -1.57 -8.44
C LEU A 69 -6.38 -0.19 -7.87
N SER A 70 -5.35 0.65 -7.66
CA SER A 70 -5.52 1.99 -7.12
C SER A 70 -6.38 2.86 -8.01
N LEU A 71 -6.17 2.79 -9.33
CA LEU A 71 -6.98 3.49 -10.32
C LEU A 71 -8.41 2.97 -10.36
N LEU A 72 -8.61 1.64 -10.31
CA LEU A 72 -9.95 1.04 -10.28
C LEU A 72 -10.75 1.49 -9.06
N VAL A 73 -10.14 1.50 -7.87
CA VAL A 73 -10.79 1.98 -6.64
C VAL A 73 -11.09 3.47 -6.73
N ASN A 74 -10.14 4.28 -7.18
CA ASN A 74 -10.33 5.72 -7.34
C ASN A 74 -11.50 6.03 -8.29
N LEU A 75 -11.53 5.39 -9.47
CA LEU A 75 -12.60 5.56 -10.45
C LEU A 75 -13.97 5.07 -9.96
N SER A 76 -13.99 3.97 -9.19
CA SER A 76 -15.23 3.44 -8.61
C SER A 76 -15.86 4.38 -7.58
N LEU A 77 -15.05 5.18 -6.89
CA LEU A 77 -15.47 6.11 -5.84
C LEU A 77 -15.46 7.58 -6.30
N SER A 78 -15.21 7.88 -7.57
CA SER A 78 -15.20 9.24 -8.13
C SER A 78 -16.64 9.78 -8.27
N ASP A 79 -17.35 9.96 -7.15
CA ASP A 79 -18.67 10.57 -7.09
C ASP A 79 -18.61 11.94 -6.40
N PHE A 80 -19.74 12.67 -6.47
CA PHE A 80 -19.86 14.00 -5.90
C PHE A 80 -19.54 14.03 -4.41
N TYR A 81 -19.96 13.03 -3.66
CA TYR A 81 -19.77 12.96 -2.21
C TYR A 81 -18.30 12.77 -1.82
N HIS A 82 -17.56 11.91 -2.55
CA HIS A 82 -16.14 11.68 -2.30
C HIS A 82 -15.26 12.83 -2.79
N LEU A 83 -15.59 13.43 -3.95
CA LEU A 83 -14.85 14.58 -4.47
C LEU A 83 -14.97 15.80 -3.54
N ASN A 84 -16.13 16.02 -2.94
CA ASN A 84 -16.37 17.12 -2.01
C ASN A 84 -16.07 16.77 -0.53
N GLN A 85 -15.43 15.65 -0.24
CA GLN A 85 -15.09 15.17 1.11
C GLN A 85 -16.27 14.97 2.07
N ILE A 86 -17.47 14.82 1.55
CA ILE A 86 -18.66 14.45 2.34
C ILE A 86 -18.55 12.98 2.75
N SER A 87 -17.96 12.16 1.89
CA SER A 87 -17.62 10.76 2.17
C SER A 87 -16.12 10.51 1.96
N GLU A 88 -15.53 9.70 2.81
CA GLU A 88 -14.13 9.27 2.69
C GLU A 88 -14.06 7.76 2.43
N PHE A 89 -12.95 7.32 1.83
CA PHE A 89 -12.66 5.89 1.68
C PHE A 89 -12.61 5.22 3.05
N ARG A 90 -13.53 4.32 3.32
CA ARG A 90 -13.61 3.60 4.59
C ARG A 90 -12.53 2.51 4.64
N GLY A 91 -11.73 2.50 5.71
CA GLY A 91 -10.70 1.50 5.90
C GLY A 91 -9.30 1.89 5.42
N VAL A 92 -9.03 3.18 5.18
CA VAL A 92 -7.69 3.71 4.85
C VAL A 92 -6.60 3.16 5.77
N LYS A 93 -6.82 3.19 7.09
CA LYS A 93 -5.85 2.69 8.07
C LYS A 93 -5.66 1.16 7.95
N LEU A 94 -6.76 0.44 7.72
CA LEU A 94 -6.72 -1.02 7.56
C LEU A 94 -5.94 -1.41 6.29
N SER A 95 -6.16 -0.73 5.17
CA SER A 95 -5.43 -1.00 3.92
C SER A 95 -3.93 -0.81 4.06
N LEU A 96 -3.49 0.17 4.89
CA LEU A 96 -2.07 0.42 5.13
C LEU A 96 -1.37 -0.66 5.95
N VAL A 97 -2.12 -1.37 6.79
CA VAL A 97 -1.56 -2.26 7.80
C VAL A 97 -1.77 -3.74 7.45
N LEU A 98 -2.88 -4.07 6.80
CA LEU A 98 -3.30 -5.46 6.59
C LEU A 98 -2.28 -6.27 5.80
N LEU A 99 -1.79 -5.78 4.66
CA LEU A 99 -0.83 -6.51 3.83
C LEU A 99 0.53 -6.68 4.53
N PRO A 100 1.18 -5.63 5.09
CA PRO A 100 2.42 -5.81 5.84
C PRO A 100 2.29 -6.79 7.00
N LEU A 101 1.20 -6.71 7.78
CA LEU A 101 0.95 -7.64 8.88
C LEU A 101 0.72 -9.07 8.39
N PHE A 102 -0.05 -9.24 7.32
CA PHE A 102 -0.29 -10.56 6.73
C PHE A 102 1.03 -11.23 6.32
N ILE A 103 1.91 -10.50 5.62
CA ILE A 103 3.23 -10.99 5.22
C ILE A 103 4.08 -11.33 6.45
N PHE A 104 4.10 -10.44 7.44
CA PHE A 104 4.85 -10.61 8.67
C PHE A 104 4.40 -11.85 9.45
N PHE A 105 3.10 -12.00 9.72
CA PHE A 105 2.59 -13.14 10.47
C PHE A 105 2.72 -14.47 9.69
N LYS A 106 2.53 -14.45 8.36
CA LYS A 106 2.79 -15.61 7.50
C LYS A 106 4.26 -16.05 7.58
N GLY A 107 5.19 -15.09 7.58
CA GLY A 107 6.62 -15.35 7.75
C GLY A 107 6.96 -15.87 9.14
N LEU A 108 6.41 -15.24 10.18
CA LEU A 108 6.61 -15.67 11.58
C LEU A 108 6.05 -17.09 11.81
N TYR A 109 4.90 -17.42 11.24
CA TYR A 109 4.32 -18.77 11.30
C TYR A 109 5.24 -19.82 10.63
N ARG A 110 5.84 -19.48 9.50
CA ARG A 110 6.83 -20.34 8.83
C ARG A 110 8.05 -20.59 9.71
N GLU A 111 8.50 -19.57 10.46
CA GLU A 111 9.63 -19.62 11.37
C GLU A 111 9.23 -19.96 12.83
N ARG A 112 8.04 -20.56 13.06
CA ARG A 112 7.45 -20.79 14.40
C ARG A 112 8.35 -21.53 15.39
N LYS A 113 9.27 -22.38 14.90
CA LYS A 113 10.24 -23.09 15.76
C LYS A 113 11.29 -22.16 16.37
N ASN A 114 11.53 -21.01 15.74
CA ASN A 114 12.56 -20.03 16.14
C ASN A 114 11.97 -18.67 16.54
N TRP A 115 10.63 -18.58 16.76
CA TRP A 115 9.95 -17.30 17.00
C TRP A 115 10.54 -16.46 18.13
N ARG A 116 11.11 -17.10 19.17
CA ARG A 116 11.76 -16.42 20.31
C ARG A 116 12.92 -15.55 19.88
N LYS A 117 13.62 -15.89 18.78
CA LYS A 117 14.70 -15.08 18.23
C LYS A 117 14.21 -13.78 17.61
N PHE A 118 12.93 -13.72 17.23
CA PHE A 118 12.27 -12.53 16.66
C PHE A 118 11.55 -11.68 17.73
N LEU A 119 11.48 -12.16 18.97
CA LEU A 119 10.82 -11.44 20.07
C LEU A 119 11.37 -10.01 20.29
N PRO A 120 12.68 -9.75 20.29
CA PRO A 120 13.21 -8.39 20.39
C PRO A 120 12.75 -7.50 19.22
N PHE A 121 12.66 -8.07 18.02
CA PHE A 121 12.13 -7.37 16.84
C PHE A 121 10.66 -7.01 17.00
N LEU A 122 9.84 -7.92 17.53
CA LEU A 122 8.43 -7.66 17.84
C LEU A 122 8.26 -6.52 18.84
N LEU A 123 9.07 -6.49 19.89
CA LEU A 123 9.03 -5.43 20.90
C LEU A 123 9.33 -4.05 20.32
N ILE A 124 10.17 -3.95 19.29
CA ILE A 124 10.44 -2.70 18.57
C ILE A 124 9.36 -2.41 17.53
N LEU A 125 8.86 -3.43 16.85
CA LEU A 125 7.92 -3.28 15.73
C LEU A 125 6.54 -2.84 16.21
N ILE A 126 6.12 -3.24 17.42
CA ILE A 126 4.83 -2.83 17.99
C ILE A 126 4.77 -1.30 18.22
N PRO A 127 5.70 -0.65 18.96
CA PRO A 127 5.68 0.80 19.12
C PRO A 127 5.80 1.55 17.79
N VAL A 128 6.66 1.07 16.88
CA VAL A 128 6.82 1.67 15.55
C VAL A 128 5.54 1.54 14.73
N GLY A 129 4.86 0.39 14.80
CA GLY A 129 3.58 0.17 14.13
C GLY A 129 2.47 1.05 14.70
N ILE A 130 2.39 1.19 16.02
CA ILE A 130 1.44 2.09 16.71
C ILE A 130 1.72 3.53 16.29
N TYR A 131 2.97 3.98 16.34
CA TYR A 131 3.38 5.31 15.87
C TYR A 131 2.99 5.54 14.41
N TYR A 132 3.23 4.55 13.55
CA TYR A 132 2.87 4.60 12.13
C TYR A 132 1.37 4.79 11.92
N ILE A 133 0.53 4.06 12.67
CA ILE A 133 -0.93 4.14 12.60
C ILE A 133 -1.42 5.49 13.14
N LEU A 134 -0.93 5.92 14.30
CA LEU A 134 -1.30 7.20 14.93
C LEU A 134 -0.92 8.38 14.05
N ARG A 135 0.22 8.29 13.35
CA ARG A 135 0.70 9.32 12.43
C ARG A 135 -0.02 9.28 11.07
N SER A 136 -0.66 8.17 10.70
CA SER A 136 -1.38 8.04 9.44
C SER A 136 -2.76 8.69 9.55
N GLY A 137 -2.84 10.01 9.42
CA GLY A 137 -4.09 10.76 9.45
C GLY A 137 -3.86 12.25 9.20
N ASN A 138 -4.93 12.99 8.98
CA ASN A 138 -4.87 14.43 8.74
C ASN A 138 -4.42 15.23 9.97
N PHE A 139 -4.53 14.65 11.17
CA PHE A 139 -4.21 15.26 12.47
C PHE A 139 -2.95 14.67 13.12
N GLY A 140 -2.10 13.95 12.34
CA GLY A 140 -0.87 13.36 12.87
C GLY A 140 0.12 14.43 13.34
N TRP A 141 0.70 14.22 14.52
CA TRP A 141 1.74 15.08 15.05
C TRP A 141 2.97 15.10 14.10
N VAL A 142 3.37 16.30 13.68
CA VAL A 142 4.50 16.52 12.76
C VAL A 142 5.45 17.50 13.41
N SER A 143 6.73 17.12 13.56
CA SER A 143 7.75 18.02 14.09
C SER A 143 7.97 19.22 13.15
N SER A 144 8.40 20.36 13.71
CA SER A 144 8.73 21.56 12.94
C SER A 144 9.82 21.30 11.90
N PHE A 145 10.83 20.52 12.23
CA PHE A 145 11.87 20.08 11.30
C PHE A 145 11.29 19.33 10.08
N GLU A 146 10.41 18.39 10.34
CA GLU A 146 9.77 17.64 9.26
C GLU A 146 8.88 18.52 8.40
N ARG A 147 8.17 19.49 9.00
CA ARG A 147 7.35 20.45 8.26
C ARG A 147 8.22 21.28 7.31
N ASN A 148 9.28 21.90 7.82
CA ASN A 148 10.19 22.72 7.00
C ASN A 148 10.84 21.89 5.88
N PHE A 149 11.23 20.64 6.17
CA PHE A 149 11.77 19.76 5.13
C PHE A 149 10.74 19.36 4.07
N ARG A 150 9.49 19.20 4.46
CA ARG A 150 8.39 18.97 3.52
C ARG A 150 8.16 20.16 2.61
N ASP A 151 8.13 21.37 3.19
CA ASP A 151 7.94 22.61 2.45
C ASP A 151 9.10 22.86 1.48
N PHE A 152 10.33 22.57 1.89
CA PHE A 152 11.51 22.60 1.04
C PHE A 152 11.38 21.62 -0.15
N LEU A 153 10.98 20.37 0.08
CA LEU A 153 10.79 19.42 -1.01
C LEU A 153 9.65 19.85 -1.95
N GLU A 154 8.58 20.42 -1.43
CA GLU A 154 7.44 20.89 -2.22
C GLU A 154 7.83 22.08 -3.10
N SER A 155 8.68 22.98 -2.59
CA SER A 155 9.19 24.13 -3.37
C SER A 155 10.05 23.70 -4.58
N ILE A 156 10.80 22.58 -4.47
CA ILE A 156 11.66 22.08 -5.55
C ILE A 156 10.90 21.14 -6.50
N LEU A 157 10.06 20.26 -5.95
CA LEU A 157 9.45 19.14 -6.69
C LEU A 157 7.99 19.41 -7.08
N TRP A 158 7.45 20.59 -6.77
CA TRP A 158 6.04 21.00 -6.94
C TRP A 158 5.05 20.12 -6.15
N ILE A 159 5.32 18.82 -6.03
CA ILE A 159 4.53 17.88 -5.25
C ILE A 159 5.50 17.04 -4.42
N ARG A 160 5.30 17.01 -3.11
CA ARG A 160 6.19 16.22 -2.24
C ARG A 160 5.95 14.72 -2.44
N PRO A 161 7.02 13.93 -2.61
CA PRO A 161 6.93 12.49 -2.59
C PRO A 161 6.61 11.98 -1.17
N ARG A 162 6.11 10.74 -1.06
CA ARG A 162 5.84 10.12 0.24
C ARG A 162 7.09 9.45 0.78
N PHE A 163 7.58 9.89 1.95
CA PHE A 163 8.75 9.28 2.61
C PHE A 163 8.63 7.77 2.80
N LYS A 164 7.43 7.29 3.15
CA LYS A 164 7.15 5.86 3.32
C LYS A 164 7.46 5.06 2.04
N GLU A 165 7.15 5.63 0.89
CA GLU A 165 7.42 5.03 -0.41
C GLU A 165 8.91 5.07 -0.74
N ILE A 166 9.56 6.22 -0.54
CA ILE A 166 11.00 6.39 -0.80
C ILE A 166 11.83 5.40 0.03
N LEU A 167 11.45 5.19 1.30
CA LEU A 167 12.18 4.28 2.19
C LEU A 167 11.87 2.80 1.90
N ALA A 168 10.63 2.45 1.58
CA ALA A 168 10.23 1.06 1.49
C ALA A 168 10.38 0.46 0.07
N PHE A 169 10.22 1.24 -1.02
CA PHE A 169 10.43 0.74 -2.38
C PHE A 169 11.82 0.17 -2.64
N PRO A 170 12.94 0.77 -2.17
CA PRO A 170 14.25 0.19 -2.38
C PRO A 170 14.37 -1.23 -1.84
N PHE A 171 13.79 -1.49 -0.67
CA PHE A 171 13.76 -2.84 -0.10
C PHE A 171 12.86 -3.77 -0.91
N PHE A 172 11.68 -3.32 -1.33
CA PHE A 172 10.81 -4.10 -2.21
C PHE A 172 11.51 -4.46 -3.52
N LEU A 173 12.20 -3.52 -4.15
CA LEU A 173 12.92 -3.74 -5.40
C LEU A 173 14.11 -4.71 -5.24
N THR A 174 14.72 -4.76 -4.06
CA THR A 174 15.90 -5.59 -3.76
C THR A 174 15.57 -6.89 -3.04
N LEU A 175 14.32 -7.25 -2.80
CA LEU A 175 13.88 -8.42 -2.02
C LEU A 175 14.61 -9.73 -2.40
N LYS A 176 14.91 -9.97 -3.69
CA LYS A 176 15.61 -11.16 -4.16
C LYS A 176 16.96 -11.39 -3.46
N HIS A 177 17.63 -10.31 -3.06
CA HIS A 177 18.92 -10.40 -2.40
C HIS A 177 18.80 -10.79 -0.91
N PHE A 178 17.61 -10.65 -0.36
CA PHE A 178 17.30 -10.99 1.04
C PHE A 178 16.72 -12.39 1.21
N GLU A 179 16.31 -13.06 0.14
CA GLU A 179 15.67 -14.40 0.18
C GLU A 179 16.53 -15.47 0.89
N LYS A 180 17.85 -15.30 0.88
CA LYS A 180 18.80 -16.20 1.57
C LYS A 180 18.75 -16.08 3.11
N TYR A 181 18.17 -14.99 3.65
CA TYR A 181 18.15 -14.73 5.09
C TYR A 181 16.84 -15.19 5.73
N ARG A 182 16.89 -15.74 6.94
CA ARG A 182 15.71 -16.16 7.70
C ARG A 182 14.75 -15.01 8.03
N TRP A 183 15.27 -13.79 8.16
CA TRP A 183 14.49 -12.59 8.43
C TRP A 183 13.94 -11.91 7.16
N PHE A 184 14.00 -12.60 6.02
CA PHE A 184 13.48 -12.12 4.74
C PHE A 184 12.05 -11.56 4.84
N PHE A 185 11.17 -12.25 5.58
CA PHE A 185 9.77 -11.83 5.75
C PHE A 185 9.62 -10.44 6.41
N ILE A 186 10.59 -10.01 7.22
CA ILE A 186 10.60 -8.67 7.83
C ILE A 186 10.85 -7.61 6.76
N VAL A 187 11.83 -7.86 5.88
CA VAL A 187 12.12 -6.95 4.75
C VAL A 187 11.00 -6.95 3.74
N GLU A 188 10.39 -8.11 3.51
CA GLU A 188 9.23 -8.28 2.63
C GLU A 188 8.02 -7.49 3.15
N ALA A 189 7.72 -7.59 4.45
CA ALA A 189 6.67 -6.82 5.11
C ALA A 189 6.97 -5.31 5.05
N PHE A 190 8.21 -4.90 5.33
CA PHE A 190 8.63 -3.50 5.24
C PHE A 190 8.51 -2.98 3.80
N GLY A 191 9.01 -3.72 2.82
CA GLY A 191 8.93 -3.35 1.40
C GLY A 191 7.48 -3.22 0.91
N SER A 192 6.55 -4.04 1.43
CA SER A 192 5.13 -3.98 1.08
C SER A 192 4.44 -2.69 1.55
N ILE A 193 5.02 -1.98 2.55
CA ILE A 193 4.53 -0.65 2.98
C ILE A 193 4.52 0.34 1.81
N ALA A 194 5.49 0.26 0.90
CA ALA A 194 5.52 1.13 -0.27
C ALA A 194 4.30 0.91 -1.17
N LEU A 195 3.93 -0.35 -1.41
CA LEU A 195 2.80 -0.72 -2.26
C LEU A 195 1.46 -0.24 -1.67
N VAL A 196 1.24 -0.49 -0.37
CA VAL A 196 0.01 -0.05 0.28
C VAL A 196 -0.03 1.47 0.50
N SER A 197 1.12 2.13 0.63
CA SER A 197 1.21 3.60 0.65
C SER A 197 0.84 4.21 -0.69
N MET A 198 1.32 3.61 -1.79
CA MET A 198 0.94 3.96 -3.16
C MET A 198 -0.57 3.80 -3.34
N PHE A 199 -1.14 2.64 -3.00
CA PHE A 199 -2.58 2.40 -3.04
C PHE A 199 -3.36 3.46 -2.27
N ASN A 200 -2.95 3.75 -1.03
CA ASN A 200 -3.58 4.77 -0.20
C ASN A 200 -3.50 6.19 -0.80
N THR A 201 -2.48 6.49 -1.62
CA THR A 201 -2.39 7.79 -2.29
C THR A 201 -3.58 8.04 -3.19
N PHE A 202 -4.04 7.01 -3.91
CA PHE A 202 -5.19 7.09 -4.80
C PHE A 202 -6.54 6.98 -4.08
N CYS A 203 -6.56 6.47 -2.85
CA CYS A 203 -7.78 6.46 -2.02
C CYS A 203 -8.16 7.87 -1.53
N HIS A 204 -7.28 8.87 -1.65
CA HIS A 204 -7.59 10.28 -1.43
C HIS A 204 -8.22 10.87 -2.71
N ILE A 205 -9.49 10.57 -2.95
CA ILE A 205 -10.20 10.81 -4.22
C ILE A 205 -10.28 12.29 -4.60
N LYS A 206 -10.26 13.20 -3.62
CA LYS A 206 -10.19 14.65 -3.87
C LYS A 206 -8.95 15.13 -4.62
N ALA A 207 -7.86 14.37 -4.50
CA ALA A 207 -6.63 14.71 -5.21
C ALA A 207 -6.75 14.29 -6.69
N PRO A 208 -6.45 15.18 -7.65
CA PRO A 208 -6.44 14.80 -9.07
C PRO A 208 -5.57 13.56 -9.30
N ILE A 209 -6.02 12.66 -10.15
CA ILE A 209 -5.28 11.41 -10.47
C ILE A 209 -3.86 11.72 -10.94
N PHE A 210 -3.69 12.78 -11.73
CA PHE A 210 -2.38 13.22 -12.19
C PHE A 210 -1.41 13.54 -11.03
N VAL A 211 -1.88 14.20 -9.98
CA VAL A 211 -1.09 14.50 -8.78
C VAL A 211 -0.65 13.23 -8.08
N SER A 212 -1.53 12.26 -7.99
CA SER A 212 -1.24 10.94 -7.39
C SER A 212 -0.24 10.14 -8.22
N LEU A 213 -0.38 10.15 -9.55
CA LEU A 213 0.56 9.52 -10.48
C LEU A 213 1.94 10.17 -10.40
N TYR A 214 2.00 11.50 -10.46
CA TYR A 214 3.27 12.24 -10.39
C TYR A 214 3.99 11.98 -9.06
N ARG A 215 3.26 11.98 -7.94
CA ARG A 215 3.81 11.66 -6.61
C ARG A 215 4.39 10.25 -6.57
N THR A 216 3.70 9.27 -7.12
CA THR A 216 4.16 7.88 -7.21
C THR A 216 5.40 7.76 -8.10
N ALA A 217 5.41 8.44 -9.25
CA ALA A 217 6.55 8.48 -10.16
C ALA A 217 7.79 9.07 -9.50
N LEU A 218 7.64 10.17 -8.74
CA LEU A 218 8.73 10.76 -7.97
C LEU A 218 9.26 9.81 -6.90
N SER A 219 8.35 9.18 -6.14
CA SER A 219 8.74 8.23 -5.11
C SER A 219 9.53 7.05 -5.69
N LEU A 220 9.09 6.48 -6.82
CA LEU A 220 9.79 5.43 -7.54
C LEU A 220 11.11 5.91 -8.12
N GLY A 221 11.13 7.09 -8.75
CA GLY A 221 12.33 7.68 -9.35
C GLY A 221 13.47 7.85 -8.34
N ILE A 222 13.16 8.32 -7.12
CA ILE A 222 14.13 8.46 -6.03
C ILE A 222 14.51 7.08 -5.46
N SER A 223 13.57 6.14 -5.42
CA SER A 223 13.80 4.80 -4.83
C SER A 223 14.68 3.90 -5.69
N ILE A 224 14.69 4.05 -7.01
CA ILE A 224 15.51 3.24 -7.92
C ILE A 224 17.03 3.40 -7.64
N PRO A 225 17.60 4.62 -7.60
CA PRO A 225 18.99 4.81 -7.21
C PRO A 225 19.33 4.23 -5.83
N LEU A 226 18.44 4.43 -4.85
CA LEU A 226 18.62 3.85 -3.51
C LEU A 226 18.63 2.31 -3.54
N ALA A 227 17.79 1.70 -4.35
CA ALA A 227 17.79 0.25 -4.56
C ALA A 227 19.13 -0.25 -5.16
N PHE A 228 19.73 0.49 -6.09
CA PHE A 228 21.05 0.18 -6.62
C PHE A 228 22.14 0.26 -5.55
N ILE A 229 22.11 1.27 -4.67
CA ILE A 229 23.04 1.40 -3.55
C ILE A 229 22.91 0.19 -2.61
N ILE A 230 21.69 -0.13 -2.17
CA ILE A 230 21.42 -1.29 -1.31
C ILE A 230 21.91 -2.58 -1.96
N ARG A 231 21.62 -2.79 -3.25
CA ARG A 231 22.10 -3.95 -3.99
C ARG A 231 23.64 -4.03 -4.02
N LYS A 232 24.33 -2.89 -4.18
CA LYS A 232 25.80 -2.84 -4.19
C LYS A 232 26.39 -3.22 -2.84
N ILE A 233 25.77 -2.73 -1.75
CA ILE A 233 26.18 -3.08 -0.38
C ILE A 233 25.97 -4.59 -0.12
N LEU A 234 24.80 -5.12 -0.45
CA LEU A 234 24.47 -6.54 -0.22
C LEU A 234 25.31 -7.53 -1.04
N LYS A 235 25.89 -7.09 -2.16
CA LYS A 235 26.82 -7.92 -2.94
C LYS A 235 28.22 -7.99 -2.32
N ARG A 236 28.55 -7.05 -1.44
CA ARG A 236 29.84 -7.01 -0.75
C ARG A 236 29.81 -7.77 0.59
N LEU A 237 28.62 -8.04 1.11
CA LEU A 237 28.35 -8.88 2.29
C LEU A 237 28.09 -10.34 1.90
#